data_53061486b3f4913de7358dedb794ce04
#
_entry.id   53061486b3f4913de7358dedb794ce04
#
_cell.length_a   1.000
_cell.length_b   1.000
_cell.length_c   1.000
_cell.angle_alpha   90.00
_cell.angle_beta   90.00
_cell.angle_gamma   90.00
#
_symmetry.space_group_name_H-M   'P 1'
#
loop_
_entity.id
_entity.type
_entity.pdbx_description
1 polymer ?
#
loop_
_entity_poly.entity_id
_entity_poly.type
_entity_poly.pdbx_seq_one_letter_code
_entity_poly.pdbx_strand_id
1 'polypeptide(L)'
;MGPIFSLADFLDMLRRRAAVILYVVVAGSILSVWVALNQQHMYHSAEVIQVTRPTIADDLAKSTVEGSSARRMQLIEQRLMARGTLLDIIEKFSLYADIPALTPTEKVVMLRNAVSITGVAAVREGFADDGTISVLTITAMMPTAEQAQQVASEFGSRTIELSVSSRIAQARETLSFFAEKEAALASQITALEDEISAFHAANDVALPGTAEFRRNEVAAINQSLLDIEREKIQIRRSADQASANERPATARRMLAEAQEQLATLDAQLDLLTQRKKELETALQTTPEVQRQLGVYARQMQSLQGELEVVSTRRNEAEVGFRLETSRQGERLTVLEPAGLADYPSTSARKNKALLGGMASLLAGLAFAFVLELRAPVLRSAAQMERETGLAPVASIPVLDTRPPGRGWGSFWSSWRRLLPQKMARR
;
A
#
# COMPACT_ATOMS: atom_id res chain seq x y z
N MET A 1 68.32 15.56 2.96
CA MET A 1 67.02 15.80 2.32
C MET A 1 66.28 16.82 3.15
N GLY A 2 66.27 18.09 2.72
CA GLY A 2 65.68 19.19 3.46
C GLY A 2 64.15 19.25 3.22
N PRO A 3 63.30 18.85 4.13
CA PRO A 3 61.87 19.06 4.02
C PRO A 3 61.60 20.58 4.06
N ILE A 4 60.52 20.97 3.36
CA ILE A 4 60.04 22.36 3.36
C ILE A 4 59.45 22.63 4.77
N PHE A 5 60.16 23.39 5.61
CA PHE A 5 59.74 23.65 7.00
C PHE A 5 59.14 25.04 7.19
N SER A 6 59.28 25.93 6.21
CA SER A 6 58.79 27.29 6.33
C SER A 6 57.91 27.71 5.16
N LEU A 7 56.99 28.66 5.37
CA LEU A 7 56.17 29.31 4.34
C LEU A 7 57.06 29.98 3.24
N ALA A 8 58.27 30.47 3.62
CA ALA A 8 59.22 31.05 2.69
C ALA A 8 59.72 29.98 1.72
N ASP A 9 60.07 28.79 2.21
CA ASP A 9 60.62 27.70 1.36
C ASP A 9 59.54 27.22 0.36
N PHE A 10 58.24 27.21 0.79
CA PHE A 10 57.14 26.88 -0.09
C PHE A 10 56.92 27.91 -1.20
N LEU A 11 57.02 29.21 -0.87
CA LEU A 11 56.92 30.30 -1.85
C LEU A 11 58.08 30.27 -2.85
N ASP A 12 59.29 29.96 -2.41
CA ASP A 12 60.45 29.83 -3.28
C ASP A 12 60.38 28.62 -4.21
N MET A 13 59.85 27.48 -3.72
CA MET A 13 59.51 26.32 -4.54
C MET A 13 58.49 26.71 -5.62
N LEU A 14 57.46 27.46 -5.25
CA LEU A 14 56.41 27.90 -6.16
C LEU A 14 56.96 28.76 -7.29
N ARG A 15 57.83 29.71 -6.96
CA ARG A 15 58.54 30.61 -7.96
C ARG A 15 59.47 29.84 -8.91
N ARG A 16 60.21 28.89 -8.39
CA ARG A 16 61.21 28.12 -9.18
C ARG A 16 60.50 27.07 -10.07
N ARG A 17 59.49 26.46 -9.63
CA ARG A 17 58.75 25.45 -10.38
C ARG A 17 57.44 26.00 -11.02
N ALA A 18 57.29 27.33 -11.06
CA ALA A 18 56.10 28.00 -11.63
C ALA A 18 55.80 27.57 -13.06
N ALA A 19 56.80 27.34 -13.90
CA ALA A 19 56.63 26.84 -15.26
C ALA A 19 56.01 25.42 -15.27
N VAL A 20 56.53 24.55 -14.42
CA VAL A 20 55.99 23.16 -14.30
C VAL A 20 54.55 23.15 -13.78
N ILE A 21 54.29 23.92 -12.73
CA ILE A 21 52.94 24.09 -12.19
C ILE A 21 52.01 24.63 -13.27
N LEU A 22 52.44 25.68 -13.99
CA LEU A 22 51.66 26.27 -15.06
C LEU A 22 51.34 25.27 -16.17
N TYR A 23 52.33 24.47 -16.61
CA TYR A 23 52.09 23.44 -17.63
C TYR A 23 51.08 22.37 -17.17
N VAL A 24 51.21 21.87 -15.94
CA VAL A 24 50.29 20.85 -15.40
C VAL A 24 48.88 21.43 -15.24
N VAL A 25 48.77 22.66 -14.74
CA VAL A 25 47.46 23.34 -14.57
C VAL A 25 46.82 23.62 -15.92
N VAL A 26 47.57 24.13 -16.90
CA VAL A 26 47.03 24.42 -18.24
C VAL A 26 46.61 23.12 -18.94
N ALA A 27 47.46 22.10 -18.95
CA ALA A 27 47.16 20.82 -19.57
C ALA A 27 45.96 20.14 -18.89
N GLY A 28 45.91 20.13 -17.54
CA GLY A 28 44.81 19.59 -16.79
C GLY A 28 43.50 20.37 -16.96
N SER A 29 43.59 21.71 -17.05
CA SER A 29 42.40 22.54 -17.31
C SER A 29 41.86 22.34 -18.73
N ILE A 30 42.72 22.22 -19.74
CA ILE A 30 42.32 21.91 -21.12
C ILE A 30 41.63 20.53 -21.16
N LEU A 31 42.23 19.52 -20.52
CA LEU A 31 41.63 18.18 -20.43
C LEU A 31 40.26 18.21 -19.70
N SER A 32 40.17 18.96 -18.61
CA SER A 32 38.92 19.11 -17.88
C SER A 32 37.81 19.78 -18.71
N VAL A 33 38.17 20.85 -19.43
CA VAL A 33 37.21 21.53 -20.33
C VAL A 33 36.86 20.63 -21.50
N TRP A 34 37.80 19.88 -22.07
CA TRP A 34 37.53 18.93 -23.15
C TRP A 34 36.54 17.82 -22.70
N VAL A 35 36.75 17.23 -21.50
CA VAL A 35 35.82 16.25 -20.90
C VAL A 35 34.46 16.88 -20.64
N ALA A 36 34.39 18.11 -20.12
CA ALA A 36 33.15 18.82 -19.87
C ALA A 36 32.36 19.14 -21.16
N LEU A 37 33.08 19.46 -22.27
CA LEU A 37 32.45 19.73 -23.56
C LEU A 37 31.94 18.47 -24.25
N ASN A 38 32.66 17.35 -24.12
CA ASN A 38 32.24 16.06 -24.69
C ASN A 38 31.13 15.36 -23.88
N GLN A 39 30.69 15.93 -22.76
CA GLN A 39 29.57 15.37 -21.99
C GLN A 39 28.25 15.55 -22.76
N GLN A 40 27.50 14.47 -22.95
CA GLN A 40 26.18 14.49 -23.59
C GLN A 40 25.23 15.45 -22.86
N HIS A 41 24.41 16.16 -23.61
CA HIS A 41 23.32 16.95 -23.05
C HIS A 41 22.28 16.02 -22.49
N MET A 42 21.72 16.36 -21.32
CA MET A 42 20.62 15.63 -20.72
C MET A 42 19.49 16.63 -20.46
N TYR A 43 18.28 16.21 -20.81
CA TYR A 43 17.05 16.98 -20.64
C TYR A 43 16.20 16.35 -19.57
N HIS A 44 15.59 17.15 -18.73
CA HIS A 44 14.66 16.72 -17.68
C HIS A 44 13.24 17.07 -18.09
N SER A 45 12.36 16.10 -18.03
CA SER A 45 10.91 16.33 -18.07
C SER A 45 10.28 15.73 -16.84
N ALA A 46 9.32 16.41 -16.26
CA ALA A 46 8.58 15.94 -15.09
C ALA A 46 7.09 15.97 -15.37
N GLU A 47 6.40 14.92 -14.93
CA GLU A 47 4.95 14.85 -14.88
C GLU A 47 4.51 14.83 -13.42
N VAL A 48 3.57 15.72 -13.08
CA VAL A 48 3.05 15.85 -11.73
C VAL A 48 1.64 15.28 -11.68
N ILE A 49 1.45 14.29 -10.82
CA ILE A 49 0.19 13.57 -10.63
C ILE A 49 -0.32 13.85 -9.22
N GLN A 50 -1.55 14.30 -9.11
CA GLN A 50 -2.22 14.50 -7.83
C GLN A 50 -3.06 13.29 -7.45
N VAL A 51 -3.02 12.92 -6.18
CA VAL A 51 -3.91 11.92 -5.59
C VAL A 51 -5.18 12.63 -5.11
N THR A 52 -6.28 12.43 -5.81
CA THR A 52 -7.58 13.04 -5.47
C THR A 52 -8.38 12.07 -4.62
N ARG A 53 -8.91 12.56 -3.50
CA ARG A 53 -9.74 11.76 -2.59
C ARG A 53 -11.04 11.30 -3.26
N PRO A 54 -11.68 10.23 -2.72
CA PRO A 54 -12.99 9.78 -3.19
C PRO A 54 -14.02 10.91 -3.15
N THR A 55 -14.90 10.93 -4.13
CA THR A 55 -16.01 11.89 -4.19
C THR A 55 -17.09 11.59 -3.15
N ILE A 56 -17.19 10.33 -2.73
CA ILE A 56 -18.14 9.87 -1.70
C ILE A 56 -17.37 9.76 -0.39
N ALA A 57 -17.91 10.34 0.67
CA ALA A 57 -17.30 10.32 2.00
C ALA A 57 -17.16 8.88 2.51
N ASP A 58 -16.02 8.56 3.12
CA ASP A 58 -15.71 7.22 3.65
C ASP A 58 -16.75 6.73 4.69
N ASP A 59 -17.45 7.64 5.36
CA ASP A 59 -18.52 7.31 6.31
C ASP A 59 -19.77 6.72 5.64
N LEU A 60 -19.99 7.05 4.35
CA LEU A 60 -21.13 6.57 3.57
C LEU A 60 -20.81 5.30 2.78
N ALA A 61 -19.57 5.14 2.36
CA ALA A 61 -19.14 3.96 1.63
C ALA A 61 -17.65 3.73 1.89
N LYS A 62 -17.32 2.86 2.87
CA LYS A 62 -15.94 2.48 3.17
C LYS A 62 -15.28 1.85 1.95
N SER A 63 -14.12 2.38 1.59
CA SER A 63 -13.25 1.71 0.63
C SER A 63 -12.77 0.39 1.22
N THR A 64 -12.98 -0.71 0.50
CA THR A 64 -12.47 -2.04 0.87
C THR A 64 -10.97 -2.19 0.59
N VAL A 65 -10.36 -1.17 -0.02
CA VAL A 65 -8.92 -1.12 -0.33
C VAL A 65 -8.18 -0.53 0.85
N GLU A 66 -7.78 -1.39 1.80
CA GLU A 66 -6.98 -0.99 2.96
C GLU A 66 -5.50 -0.85 2.60
N GLY A 67 -4.83 0.09 3.23
CA GLY A 67 -3.38 0.33 3.12
C GLY A 67 -3.04 1.80 2.82
N SER A 68 -1.89 2.25 3.32
CA SER A 68 -1.41 3.60 3.05
C SER A 68 -1.13 3.78 1.55
N SER A 69 -1.44 4.95 1.01
CA SER A 69 -1.13 5.31 -0.38
C SER A 69 0.37 5.18 -0.68
N ALA A 70 1.23 5.41 0.32
CA ALA A 70 2.67 5.23 0.21
C ALA A 70 3.07 3.78 -0.09
N ARG A 71 2.51 2.80 0.61
CA ARG A 71 2.79 1.37 0.35
C ARG A 71 2.32 0.95 -1.04
N ARG A 72 1.11 1.38 -1.44
CA ARG A 72 0.58 1.08 -2.79
C ARG A 72 1.48 1.68 -3.86
N MET A 73 1.93 2.92 -3.67
CA MET A 73 2.81 3.60 -4.61
C MET A 73 4.16 2.89 -4.74
N GLN A 74 4.73 2.42 -3.65
CA GLN A 74 5.97 1.63 -3.67
C GLN A 74 5.81 0.33 -4.48
N LEU A 75 4.67 -0.34 -4.39
CA LEU A 75 4.39 -1.54 -5.19
C LEU A 75 4.22 -1.20 -6.68
N ILE A 76 3.58 -0.07 -6.99
CA ILE A 76 3.44 0.42 -8.37
C ILE A 76 4.81 0.76 -8.93
N GLU A 77 5.65 1.48 -8.19
CA GLU A 77 7.03 1.79 -8.57
C GLU A 77 7.84 0.52 -8.86
N GLN A 78 7.77 -0.49 -7.99
CA GLN A 78 8.46 -1.76 -8.24
C GLN A 78 7.97 -2.45 -9.53
N ARG A 79 6.68 -2.41 -9.82
CA ARG A 79 6.12 -2.97 -11.07
C ARG A 79 6.53 -2.17 -12.30
N LEU A 80 6.55 -0.84 -12.20
CA LEU A 80 7.01 0.03 -13.28
C LEU A 80 8.49 -0.17 -13.59
N MET A 81 9.31 -0.34 -12.55
CA MET A 81 10.75 -0.58 -12.66
C MET A 81 11.10 -2.05 -12.96
N ALA A 82 10.11 -2.92 -13.17
CA ALA A 82 10.32 -4.31 -13.58
C ALA A 82 10.93 -4.37 -14.99
N ARG A 83 11.81 -5.38 -15.20
CA ARG A 83 12.54 -5.55 -16.47
C ARG A 83 11.63 -5.57 -17.70
N GLY A 84 10.50 -6.30 -17.65
CA GLY A 84 9.55 -6.39 -18.76
C GLY A 84 9.02 -5.03 -19.15
N THR A 85 8.47 -4.29 -18.17
CA THR A 85 7.91 -2.95 -18.39
C THR A 85 8.93 -1.97 -18.97
N LEU A 86 10.18 -2.01 -18.48
CA LEU A 86 11.24 -1.15 -18.98
C LEU A 86 11.66 -1.52 -20.40
N LEU A 87 11.70 -2.82 -20.73
CA LEU A 87 11.98 -3.28 -22.12
C LEU A 87 10.90 -2.82 -23.09
N ASP A 88 9.63 -2.93 -22.71
CA ASP A 88 8.50 -2.46 -23.53
C ASP A 88 8.60 -0.96 -23.82
N ILE A 89 8.99 -0.16 -22.82
CA ILE A 89 9.18 1.30 -22.98
C ILE A 89 10.37 1.60 -23.90
N ILE A 90 11.48 0.88 -23.70
CA ILE A 90 12.69 1.02 -24.54
C ILE A 90 12.37 0.70 -26.01
N GLU A 91 11.62 -0.36 -26.25
CA GLU A 91 11.23 -0.77 -27.59
C GLU A 91 10.22 0.22 -28.22
N LYS A 92 9.19 0.60 -27.45
CA LYS A 92 8.14 1.53 -27.89
C LYS A 92 8.68 2.87 -28.38
N PHE A 93 9.67 3.43 -27.67
CA PHE A 93 10.26 4.73 -28.00
C PHE A 93 11.65 4.61 -28.65
N SER A 94 12.08 3.41 -29.01
CA SER A 94 13.39 3.13 -29.63
C SER A 94 14.54 3.77 -28.83
N LEU A 95 14.47 3.72 -27.49
CA LEU A 95 15.46 4.35 -26.61
C LEU A 95 16.81 3.66 -26.75
N TYR A 96 17.88 4.48 -26.74
CA TYR A 96 19.27 3.99 -26.87
C TYR A 96 19.54 3.23 -28.17
N ALA A 97 18.82 3.58 -29.27
CA ALA A 97 19.07 3.01 -30.59
C ALA A 97 20.45 3.41 -31.14
N ASP A 98 20.92 4.60 -30.76
CA ASP A 98 22.20 5.16 -31.21
C ASP A 98 23.42 4.41 -30.65
N ILE A 99 23.22 3.50 -29.70
CA ILE A 99 24.29 2.75 -29.05
C ILE A 99 24.04 1.24 -29.25
N PRO A 100 24.38 0.70 -30.43
CA PRO A 100 24.10 -0.71 -30.76
C PRO A 100 24.91 -1.72 -29.93
N ALA A 101 25.96 -1.27 -29.25
CA ALA A 101 26.80 -2.13 -28.39
C ALA A 101 26.16 -2.47 -27.05
N LEU A 102 25.06 -1.80 -26.66
CA LEU A 102 24.41 -2.03 -25.36
C LEU A 102 23.53 -3.30 -25.38
N THR A 103 23.75 -4.14 -24.42
CA THR A 103 22.86 -5.29 -24.16
C THR A 103 21.49 -4.82 -23.65
N PRO A 104 20.41 -5.61 -23.84
CA PRO A 104 19.09 -5.28 -23.29
C PRO A 104 19.11 -5.03 -21.76
N THR A 105 19.97 -5.72 -21.04
CA THR A 105 20.12 -5.55 -19.61
C THR A 105 20.72 -4.20 -19.22
N GLU A 106 21.73 -3.75 -19.94
CA GLU A 106 22.35 -2.44 -19.74
C GLU A 106 21.38 -1.31 -20.09
N LYS A 107 20.61 -1.43 -21.17
CA LYS A 107 19.55 -0.46 -21.50
C LYS A 107 18.51 -0.34 -20.38
N VAL A 108 18.10 -1.45 -19.78
CA VAL A 108 17.16 -1.47 -18.63
C VAL A 108 17.76 -0.75 -17.42
N VAL A 109 19.06 -0.98 -17.11
CA VAL A 109 19.73 -0.30 -15.99
C VAL A 109 19.84 1.20 -16.26
N MET A 110 20.16 1.59 -17.50
CA MET A 110 20.22 3.00 -17.89
C MET A 110 18.87 3.69 -17.74
N LEU A 111 17.79 3.09 -18.24
CA LEU A 111 16.42 3.65 -18.12
C LEU A 111 15.99 3.73 -16.65
N ARG A 112 16.27 2.69 -15.87
CA ARG A 112 15.95 2.68 -14.42
C ARG A 112 16.63 3.83 -13.67
N ASN A 113 17.87 4.13 -14.00
CA ASN A 113 18.63 5.23 -13.41
C ASN A 113 18.24 6.62 -13.96
N ALA A 114 17.63 6.64 -15.14
CA ALA A 114 17.19 7.86 -15.80
C ALA A 114 15.81 8.33 -15.34
N VAL A 115 15.01 7.45 -14.72
CA VAL A 115 13.66 7.78 -14.22
C VAL A 115 13.65 7.76 -12.71
N SER A 116 13.09 8.80 -12.11
CA SER A 116 12.86 8.88 -10.66
C SER A 116 11.38 9.19 -10.38
N ILE A 117 10.85 8.51 -9.38
CA ILE A 117 9.46 8.68 -8.91
C ILE A 117 9.57 9.16 -7.47
N THR A 118 9.05 10.35 -7.20
CA THR A 118 9.09 10.97 -5.86
C THR A 118 7.68 11.33 -5.42
N GLY A 119 7.30 10.86 -4.22
CA GLY A 119 6.02 11.20 -3.60
C GLY A 119 6.21 12.27 -2.53
N VAL A 120 5.33 13.26 -2.52
CA VAL A 120 5.26 14.27 -1.46
C VAL A 120 4.07 13.92 -0.56
N ALA A 121 4.36 13.71 0.72
CA ALA A 121 3.34 13.43 1.72
C ALA A 121 2.41 14.64 1.94
N ALA A 122 1.14 14.38 2.23
CA ALA A 122 0.21 15.41 2.66
C ALA A 122 0.57 15.87 4.07
N VAL A 123 1.00 17.12 4.21
CA VAL A 123 1.23 17.72 5.52
C VAL A 123 -0.11 18.04 6.16
N ARG A 124 -0.48 17.33 7.22
CA ARG A 124 -1.60 17.69 8.11
C ARG A 124 -1.02 18.39 9.33
N GLU A 125 -1.44 19.61 9.60
CA GLU A 125 -1.10 20.33 10.82
C GLU A 125 -1.58 19.49 12.04
N GLY A 126 -0.64 19.05 12.89
CA GLY A 126 -0.90 18.51 14.22
C GLY A 126 -0.99 16.99 14.36
N PHE A 127 -0.81 16.19 13.30
CA PHE A 127 -0.82 14.72 13.39
C PHE A 127 0.43 14.08 12.76
N ALA A 128 0.79 12.91 13.28
CA ALA A 128 1.86 12.09 12.71
C ALA A 128 1.58 11.81 11.22
N ASP A 129 2.62 11.73 10.42
CA ASP A 129 2.59 11.33 9.02
C ASP A 129 1.80 10.01 8.87
N ASP A 130 0.61 10.07 8.30
CA ASP A 130 -0.26 8.91 8.07
C ASP A 130 0.13 8.14 6.79
N GLY A 131 1.24 8.53 6.16
CA GLY A 131 1.75 7.92 4.94
C GLY A 131 0.87 8.19 3.72
N THR A 132 0.01 9.23 3.75
CA THR A 132 -0.76 9.63 2.57
C THR A 132 0.10 10.49 1.64
N ILE A 133 0.24 10.04 0.39
CA ILE A 133 0.87 10.83 -0.67
C ILE A 133 -0.20 11.73 -1.30
N SER A 134 0.08 13.03 -1.38
CA SER A 134 -0.81 13.99 -2.05
C SER A 134 -0.41 14.28 -3.48
N VAL A 135 0.89 14.27 -3.77
CA VAL A 135 1.44 14.56 -5.09
C VAL A 135 2.56 13.57 -5.40
N LEU A 136 2.54 13.06 -6.61
CA LEU A 136 3.57 12.19 -7.18
C LEU A 136 4.24 12.92 -8.33
N THR A 137 5.55 13.04 -8.31
CA THR A 137 6.34 13.61 -9.40
C THR A 137 7.16 12.53 -10.05
N ILE A 138 6.97 12.32 -11.35
CA ILE A 138 7.72 11.38 -12.18
C ILE A 138 8.66 12.21 -13.05
N THR A 139 9.96 12.05 -12.85
CA THR A 139 10.98 12.80 -13.59
C THR A 139 11.77 11.83 -14.47
N ALA A 140 11.88 12.13 -15.76
CA ALA A 140 12.71 11.41 -16.70
C ALA A 140 13.87 12.28 -17.19
N MET A 141 15.07 11.71 -17.25
CA MET A 141 16.29 12.35 -17.74
C MET A 141 16.79 11.62 -18.98
N MET A 142 16.69 12.26 -20.15
CA MET A 142 17.04 11.66 -21.44
C MET A 142 17.97 12.55 -22.27
N PRO A 143 18.67 11.99 -23.30
CA PRO A 143 19.54 12.74 -24.20
C PRO A 143 18.80 13.78 -25.04
N THR A 144 17.51 13.58 -25.34
CA THR A 144 16.70 14.54 -26.09
C THR A 144 15.48 14.98 -25.27
N ALA A 145 14.99 16.20 -25.53
CA ALA A 145 13.85 16.77 -24.80
C ALA A 145 12.56 15.98 -25.09
N GLU A 146 12.40 15.53 -26.34
CA GLU A 146 11.25 14.74 -26.76
C GLU A 146 11.21 13.37 -26.07
N GLN A 147 12.34 12.68 -25.99
CA GLN A 147 12.42 11.39 -25.28
C GLN A 147 12.15 11.56 -23.78
N ALA A 148 12.67 12.64 -23.16
CA ALA A 148 12.41 12.94 -21.76
C ALA A 148 10.90 13.12 -21.49
N GLN A 149 10.22 13.88 -22.34
CA GLN A 149 8.78 14.11 -22.28
C GLN A 149 8.00 12.82 -22.47
N GLN A 150 8.29 12.07 -23.55
CA GLN A 150 7.59 10.84 -23.88
C GLN A 150 7.72 9.78 -22.78
N VAL A 151 8.93 9.63 -22.22
CA VAL A 151 9.20 8.68 -21.14
C VAL A 151 8.49 9.11 -19.86
N ALA A 152 8.56 10.38 -19.46
CA ALA A 152 7.86 10.87 -18.28
C ALA A 152 6.35 10.66 -18.40
N SER A 153 5.75 11.01 -19.55
CA SER A 153 4.32 10.84 -19.80
C SER A 153 3.90 9.36 -19.88
N GLU A 154 4.70 8.48 -20.46
CA GLU A 154 4.43 7.04 -20.47
C GLU A 154 4.43 6.44 -19.05
N PHE A 155 5.43 6.80 -18.25
CA PHE A 155 5.46 6.38 -16.85
C PHE A 155 4.28 6.92 -16.06
N GLY A 156 3.87 8.17 -16.29
CA GLY A 156 2.67 8.77 -15.71
C GLY A 156 1.40 8.00 -16.07
N SER A 157 1.19 7.77 -17.34
CA SER A 157 0.03 7.02 -17.85
C SER A 157 -0.03 5.60 -17.29
N ARG A 158 1.11 4.88 -17.30
CA ARG A 158 1.19 3.52 -16.71
C ARG A 158 0.99 3.50 -15.21
N THR A 159 1.45 4.55 -14.50
CA THR A 159 1.21 4.69 -13.06
C THR A 159 -0.28 4.77 -12.77
N ILE A 160 -1.01 5.60 -13.52
CA ILE A 160 -2.45 5.76 -13.38
C ILE A 160 -3.16 4.44 -13.71
N GLU A 161 -2.81 3.79 -14.82
CA GLU A 161 -3.41 2.52 -15.25
C GLU A 161 -3.18 1.39 -14.23
N LEU A 162 -1.95 1.24 -13.74
CA LEU A 162 -1.61 0.25 -12.71
C LEU A 162 -2.32 0.53 -11.38
N SER A 163 -2.47 1.79 -11.01
CA SER A 163 -3.22 2.17 -9.81
C SER A 163 -4.68 1.75 -9.92
N VAL A 164 -5.35 2.11 -11.01
CA VAL A 164 -6.76 1.78 -11.25
C VAL A 164 -6.95 0.26 -11.34
N SER A 165 -6.15 -0.43 -12.15
CA SER A 165 -6.28 -1.89 -12.34
C SER A 165 -6.01 -2.66 -11.04
N SER A 166 -5.02 -2.23 -10.24
CA SER A 166 -4.71 -2.86 -8.95
C SER A 166 -5.84 -2.70 -7.95
N ARG A 167 -6.48 -1.53 -7.89
CA ARG A 167 -7.62 -1.25 -7.00
C ARG A 167 -8.85 -2.06 -7.38
N ILE A 168 -9.17 -2.09 -8.68
CA ILE A 168 -10.29 -2.92 -9.19
C ILE A 168 -10.03 -4.41 -8.91
N ALA A 169 -8.81 -4.89 -9.13
CA ALA A 169 -8.43 -6.27 -8.84
C ALA A 169 -8.60 -6.60 -7.35
N GLN A 170 -8.11 -5.76 -6.47
CA GLN A 170 -8.24 -5.94 -5.02
C GLN A 170 -9.69 -5.91 -4.55
N ALA A 171 -10.49 -4.96 -5.05
CA ALA A 171 -11.92 -4.88 -4.71
C ALA A 171 -12.68 -6.10 -5.21
N ARG A 172 -12.35 -6.62 -6.42
CA ARG A 172 -12.93 -7.85 -6.96
C ARG A 172 -12.57 -9.07 -6.12
N GLU A 173 -11.31 -9.20 -5.71
CA GLU A 173 -10.84 -10.30 -4.86
C GLU A 173 -11.57 -10.30 -3.51
N THR A 174 -11.71 -9.12 -2.90
CA THR A 174 -12.47 -8.98 -1.64
C THR A 174 -13.94 -9.38 -1.82
N LEU A 175 -14.58 -8.95 -2.90
CA LEU A 175 -15.96 -9.32 -3.18
C LEU A 175 -16.12 -10.83 -3.43
N SER A 176 -15.23 -11.45 -4.23
CA SER A 176 -15.27 -12.90 -4.47
C SER A 176 -15.06 -13.70 -3.19
N PHE A 177 -14.14 -13.28 -2.33
CA PHE A 177 -13.89 -13.92 -1.04
C PHE A 177 -15.16 -13.95 -0.16
N PHE A 178 -15.85 -12.82 0.00
CA PHE A 178 -17.07 -12.79 0.81
C PHE A 178 -18.24 -13.49 0.14
N ALA A 179 -18.35 -13.47 -1.19
CA ALA A 179 -19.37 -14.23 -1.92
C ALA A 179 -19.18 -15.75 -1.77
N GLU A 180 -17.95 -16.23 -1.86
CA GLU A 180 -17.63 -17.66 -1.63
C GLU A 180 -17.89 -18.05 -0.18
N LYS A 181 -17.54 -17.20 0.78
CA LYS A 181 -17.77 -17.43 2.20
C LYS A 181 -19.27 -17.50 2.51
N GLU A 182 -20.09 -16.60 1.93
CA GLU A 182 -21.55 -16.59 2.06
C GLU A 182 -22.18 -17.89 1.49
N ALA A 183 -21.75 -18.29 0.30
CA ALA A 183 -22.21 -19.53 -0.33
C ALA A 183 -21.85 -20.78 0.50
N ALA A 184 -20.64 -20.80 1.08
CA ALA A 184 -20.21 -21.87 1.96
C ALA A 184 -21.05 -21.95 3.24
N LEU A 185 -21.34 -20.81 3.87
CA LEU A 185 -22.21 -20.76 5.06
C LEU A 185 -23.65 -21.16 4.73
N ALA A 186 -24.20 -20.71 3.60
CA ALA A 186 -25.52 -21.12 3.14
C ALA A 186 -25.59 -22.65 2.94
N SER A 187 -24.57 -23.24 2.33
CA SER A 187 -24.47 -24.69 2.17
C SER A 187 -24.39 -25.44 3.51
N GLN A 188 -23.66 -24.89 4.50
CA GLN A 188 -23.58 -25.48 5.84
C GLN A 188 -24.93 -25.38 6.57
N ILE A 189 -25.66 -24.29 6.41
CA ILE A 189 -27.01 -24.13 6.98
C ILE A 189 -27.94 -25.18 6.38
N THR A 190 -27.95 -25.33 5.05
CA THR A 190 -28.78 -26.34 4.38
C THR A 190 -28.43 -27.76 4.85
N ALA A 191 -27.14 -28.08 4.95
CA ALA A 191 -26.70 -29.39 5.45
C ALA A 191 -27.15 -29.63 6.91
N LEU A 192 -27.10 -28.61 7.75
CA LEU A 192 -27.57 -28.69 9.14
C LEU A 192 -29.10 -28.83 9.20
N GLU A 193 -29.86 -28.16 8.33
CA GLU A 193 -31.30 -28.30 8.20
C GLU A 193 -31.70 -29.73 7.81
N ASP A 194 -30.99 -30.34 6.86
CA ASP A 194 -31.17 -31.72 6.46
C ASP A 194 -30.85 -32.67 7.61
N GLU A 195 -29.76 -32.43 8.37
CA GLU A 195 -29.40 -33.23 9.54
C GLU A 195 -30.47 -33.12 10.64
N ILE A 196 -30.98 -31.94 10.93
CA ILE A 196 -32.07 -31.69 11.88
C ILE A 196 -33.32 -32.44 11.42
N SER A 197 -33.64 -32.36 10.13
CA SER A 197 -34.79 -33.01 9.54
C SER A 197 -34.70 -34.55 9.69
N ALA A 198 -33.56 -35.12 9.37
CA ALA A 198 -33.27 -36.54 9.55
C ALA A 198 -33.34 -36.96 11.03
N PHE A 199 -32.82 -36.13 11.94
CA PHE A 199 -32.86 -36.37 13.37
C PHE A 199 -34.31 -36.35 13.91
N HIS A 200 -35.14 -35.42 13.45
CA HIS A 200 -36.56 -35.38 13.77
C HIS A 200 -37.29 -36.65 13.31
N ALA A 201 -37.02 -37.07 12.07
CA ALA A 201 -37.65 -38.29 11.53
C ALA A 201 -37.22 -39.57 12.28
N ALA A 202 -35.94 -39.67 12.66
CA ALA A 202 -35.40 -40.83 13.37
C ALA A 202 -35.90 -40.98 14.82
N ASN A 203 -36.23 -39.85 15.49
CA ASN A 203 -36.61 -39.84 16.89
C ASN A 203 -38.11 -39.60 17.11
N ASP A 204 -38.95 -39.65 16.06
CA ASP A 204 -40.40 -39.38 16.08
C ASP A 204 -40.73 -38.06 16.80
N VAL A 205 -39.81 -37.07 16.67
CA VAL A 205 -39.99 -35.76 17.28
C VAL A 205 -41.00 -34.97 16.46
N ALA A 206 -42.11 -34.64 17.10
CA ALA A 206 -43.13 -33.81 16.46
C ALA A 206 -42.53 -32.48 15.99
N LEU A 207 -42.74 -32.15 14.73
CA LEU A 207 -42.38 -30.83 14.21
C LEU A 207 -43.03 -29.72 15.06
N PRO A 208 -42.39 -28.54 15.23
CA PRO A 208 -42.90 -27.50 16.13
C PRO A 208 -44.40 -27.22 15.99
N GLY A 209 -44.94 -27.14 14.77
CA GLY A 209 -46.37 -26.94 14.51
C GLY A 209 -47.24 -28.12 14.89
N THR A 210 -46.77 -29.37 14.72
CA THR A 210 -47.51 -30.57 15.12
C THR A 210 -47.46 -30.80 16.63
N ALA A 211 -46.37 -30.41 17.30
CA ALA A 211 -46.31 -30.46 18.76
C ALA A 211 -47.28 -29.48 19.42
N GLU A 212 -47.41 -28.28 18.86
CA GLU A 212 -48.40 -27.30 19.34
C GLU A 212 -49.83 -27.78 19.10
N PHE A 213 -50.13 -28.34 17.93
CA PHE A 213 -51.42 -28.96 17.66
C PHE A 213 -51.74 -30.08 18.65
N ARG A 214 -50.80 -31.00 18.91
CA ARG A 214 -51.00 -32.08 19.91
C ARG A 214 -51.22 -31.54 21.32
N ARG A 215 -50.53 -30.48 21.74
CA ARG A 215 -50.77 -29.81 23.05
C ARG A 215 -52.17 -29.23 23.13
N ASN A 216 -52.64 -28.59 22.07
CA ASN A 216 -53.99 -28.04 22.02
C ASN A 216 -55.03 -29.13 22.05
N GLU A 217 -54.81 -30.28 21.38
CA GLU A 217 -55.66 -31.46 21.44
C GLU A 217 -55.69 -32.01 22.86
N VAL A 218 -54.56 -32.13 23.57
CA VAL A 218 -54.51 -32.56 24.99
C VAL A 218 -55.33 -31.60 25.89
N ALA A 219 -55.18 -30.28 25.64
CA ALA A 219 -55.93 -29.27 26.39
C ALA A 219 -57.44 -29.40 26.15
N ALA A 220 -57.91 -29.65 24.91
CA ALA A 220 -59.27 -29.87 24.57
C ALA A 220 -59.83 -31.17 25.20
N ILE A 221 -59.04 -32.25 25.17
CA ILE A 221 -59.39 -33.51 25.86
C ILE A 221 -59.55 -33.29 27.37
N ASN A 222 -58.62 -32.55 28.01
CA ASN A 222 -58.71 -32.23 29.43
C ASN A 222 -60.04 -31.48 29.76
N GLN A 223 -60.45 -30.56 28.89
CA GLN A 223 -61.72 -29.86 29.08
C GLN A 223 -62.89 -30.81 28.95
N SER A 224 -62.91 -31.70 27.94
CA SER A 224 -63.93 -32.70 27.73
C SER A 224 -64.04 -33.70 28.93
N LEU A 225 -62.89 -34.12 29.47
CA LEU A 225 -62.85 -34.96 30.67
C LEU A 225 -63.52 -34.29 31.88
N LEU A 226 -63.27 -33.01 32.10
CA LEU A 226 -63.90 -32.22 33.17
C LEU A 226 -65.39 -32.08 32.96
N ASP A 227 -65.84 -31.91 31.72
CA ASP A 227 -67.26 -31.79 31.42
C ASP A 227 -68.00 -33.13 31.64
N ILE A 228 -67.38 -34.25 31.21
CA ILE A 228 -67.95 -35.60 31.51
C ILE A 228 -67.97 -35.83 33.01
N GLU A 229 -66.97 -35.49 33.79
CA GLU A 229 -67.02 -35.66 35.25
C GLU A 229 -68.14 -34.83 35.90
N ARG A 230 -68.31 -33.58 35.41
CA ARG A 230 -69.48 -32.77 35.89
C ARG A 230 -70.80 -33.38 35.57
N GLU A 231 -70.97 -33.91 34.36
CA GLU A 231 -72.20 -34.60 33.94
C GLU A 231 -72.43 -35.85 34.78
N LYS A 232 -71.41 -36.66 35.02
CA LYS A 232 -71.52 -37.84 35.93
C LYS A 232 -71.99 -37.45 37.33
N ILE A 233 -71.43 -36.32 37.89
CA ILE A 233 -71.86 -35.81 39.19
C ILE A 233 -73.35 -35.39 39.18
N GLN A 234 -73.82 -34.76 38.11
CA GLN A 234 -75.20 -34.35 37.96
C GLN A 234 -76.16 -35.57 37.86
N ILE A 235 -75.79 -36.57 37.05
CA ILE A 235 -76.53 -37.79 36.92
C ILE A 235 -76.63 -38.56 38.26
N ARG A 236 -75.50 -38.68 38.98
CA ARG A 236 -75.46 -39.28 40.31
C ARG A 236 -76.38 -38.55 41.29
N ARG A 237 -76.29 -37.19 41.33
CA ARG A 237 -77.14 -36.37 42.18
C ARG A 237 -78.67 -36.53 41.85
N SER A 238 -79.04 -36.55 40.56
CA SER A 238 -80.37 -36.74 40.11
C SER A 238 -80.90 -38.15 40.45
N ALA A 239 -80.03 -39.15 40.33
CA ALA A 239 -80.34 -40.54 40.71
C ALA A 239 -80.53 -40.67 42.22
N ASP A 240 -79.72 -40.06 43.06
CA ASP A 240 -79.81 -40.01 44.51
C ASP A 240 -81.14 -39.32 44.96
N GLN A 241 -81.45 -38.17 44.33
CA GLN A 241 -82.72 -37.44 44.58
C GLN A 241 -83.95 -38.25 44.19
N ALA A 242 -83.89 -38.96 43.03
CA ALA A 242 -84.97 -39.83 42.60
C ALA A 242 -85.20 -41.02 43.55
N SER A 243 -84.12 -41.60 44.10
CA SER A 243 -84.19 -42.68 45.07
C SER A 243 -84.83 -42.26 46.40
N ALA A 244 -84.68 -40.98 46.78
CA ALA A 244 -85.14 -40.42 48.04
C ALA A 244 -86.66 -39.98 47.97
N ASN A 245 -87.10 -39.49 46.80
CA ASN A 245 -88.34 -38.74 46.70
C ASN A 245 -89.42 -39.44 45.83
N GLU A 246 -89.09 -40.48 45.04
CA GLU A 246 -90.00 -41.13 44.08
C GLU A 246 -90.52 -42.46 44.56
N ARG A 247 -91.64 -42.92 43.94
CA ARG A 247 -92.22 -44.26 44.18
C ARG A 247 -91.23 -45.38 43.79
N PRO A 248 -91.13 -46.50 44.55
CA PRO A 248 -90.12 -47.54 44.37
C PRO A 248 -89.93 -48.09 42.93
N ALA A 249 -91.05 -48.19 42.14
CA ALA A 249 -90.95 -48.66 40.76
C ALA A 249 -90.35 -47.65 39.82
N THR A 250 -90.70 -46.35 39.98
CA THR A 250 -90.11 -45.23 39.18
C THR A 250 -88.67 -45.00 39.55
N ALA A 251 -88.35 -45.02 40.85
CA ALA A 251 -86.97 -44.89 41.35
C ALA A 251 -86.05 -45.99 40.77
N ARG A 252 -86.47 -47.24 40.72
CA ARG A 252 -85.70 -48.36 40.12
C ARG A 252 -85.45 -48.15 38.64
N ARG A 253 -86.43 -47.62 37.87
CA ARG A 253 -86.23 -47.31 36.41
C ARG A 253 -85.31 -46.19 36.23
N MET A 254 -85.39 -45.09 36.96
CA MET A 254 -84.45 -43.94 36.91
C MET A 254 -83.07 -44.32 37.34
N LEU A 255 -82.88 -45.16 38.33
CA LEU A 255 -81.58 -45.69 38.75
C LEU A 255 -80.97 -46.59 37.66
N ALA A 256 -81.71 -47.43 36.97
CA ALA A 256 -81.22 -48.27 35.88
C ALA A 256 -80.82 -47.42 34.70
N GLU A 257 -81.57 -46.36 34.33
CA GLU A 257 -81.26 -45.43 33.27
C GLU A 257 -80.05 -44.58 33.61
N ALA A 258 -79.90 -44.10 34.85
CA ALA A 258 -78.74 -43.41 35.33
C ALA A 258 -77.46 -44.29 35.30
N GLN A 259 -77.61 -45.60 35.66
CA GLN A 259 -76.47 -46.55 35.55
C GLN A 259 -76.00 -46.77 34.12
N GLU A 260 -76.96 -46.88 33.16
CA GLU A 260 -76.61 -46.99 31.73
C GLU A 260 -75.93 -45.74 31.20
N GLN A 261 -76.46 -44.55 31.58
CA GLN A 261 -75.80 -43.27 31.22
C GLN A 261 -74.39 -43.13 31.83
N LEU A 262 -74.27 -43.50 33.12
CA LEU A 262 -72.93 -43.49 33.77
C LEU A 262 -71.95 -44.48 33.11
N ALA A 263 -72.41 -45.69 32.74
CA ALA A 263 -71.59 -46.66 32.05
C ALA A 263 -71.10 -46.14 30.66
N THR A 264 -72.02 -45.41 29.96
CA THR A 264 -71.64 -44.75 28.68
C THR A 264 -70.60 -43.65 28.87
N LEU A 265 -70.77 -42.80 29.87
CA LEU A 265 -69.81 -41.74 30.20
C LEU A 265 -68.52 -42.32 30.72
N ASP A 266 -68.50 -43.42 31.46
CA ASP A 266 -67.27 -44.11 31.86
C ASP A 266 -66.51 -44.66 30.65
N ALA A 267 -67.17 -45.23 29.68
CA ALA A 267 -66.55 -45.69 28.43
C ALA A 267 -65.98 -44.53 27.62
N GLN A 268 -66.67 -43.38 27.57
CA GLN A 268 -66.14 -42.18 26.94
C GLN A 268 -64.90 -41.62 27.68
N LEU A 269 -64.93 -41.61 29.01
CA LEU A 269 -63.82 -41.16 29.85
C LEU A 269 -62.60 -42.05 29.65
N ASP A 270 -62.78 -43.38 29.59
CA ASP A 270 -61.65 -44.30 29.30
C ASP A 270 -61.07 -44.10 27.95
N LEU A 271 -61.84 -43.89 26.89
CA LEU A 271 -61.38 -43.61 25.53
C LEU A 271 -60.57 -42.31 25.48
N LEU A 272 -61.13 -41.24 26.05
CA LEU A 272 -60.44 -39.95 26.06
C LEU A 272 -59.17 -39.99 26.91
N THR A 273 -59.15 -40.69 28.02
CA THR A 273 -57.95 -40.87 28.86
C THR A 273 -56.87 -41.67 28.12
N GLN A 274 -57.24 -42.71 27.39
CA GLN A 274 -56.34 -43.47 26.57
C GLN A 274 -55.74 -42.57 25.45
N ARG A 275 -56.64 -41.86 24.76
CA ARG A 275 -56.17 -40.92 23.70
C ARG A 275 -55.24 -39.85 24.24
N LYS A 276 -55.53 -39.25 25.38
CA LYS A 276 -54.69 -38.32 26.09
C LYS A 276 -53.31 -38.92 26.39
N LYS A 277 -53.28 -40.15 26.93
CA LYS A 277 -52.01 -40.85 27.23
C LYS A 277 -51.13 -41.10 25.97
N GLU A 278 -51.78 -41.46 24.85
CA GLU A 278 -51.10 -41.62 23.56
C GLU A 278 -50.48 -40.33 23.11
N LEU A 279 -51.21 -39.20 23.16
CA LEU A 279 -50.73 -37.88 22.80
C LEU A 279 -49.61 -37.39 23.73
N GLU A 280 -49.77 -37.58 25.04
CA GLU A 280 -48.72 -37.21 26.02
C GLU A 280 -47.46 -38.03 25.83
N THR A 281 -47.58 -39.33 25.54
CA THR A 281 -46.42 -40.17 25.23
C THR A 281 -45.72 -39.71 23.96
N ALA A 282 -46.49 -39.34 22.92
CA ALA A 282 -45.94 -38.80 21.68
C ALA A 282 -45.34 -37.39 21.82
N LEU A 283 -45.68 -36.68 22.90
CA LEU A 283 -45.07 -35.38 23.26
C LEU A 283 -43.85 -35.50 24.18
N GLN A 284 -43.65 -36.67 24.80
CA GLN A 284 -42.50 -36.94 25.67
C GLN A 284 -41.24 -37.12 24.82
N THR A 285 -40.49 -36.03 24.64
CA THR A 285 -39.16 -36.11 24.08
C THR A 285 -38.16 -36.55 25.16
N THR A 286 -37.32 -37.52 24.87
CA THR A 286 -36.29 -37.95 25.84
C THR A 286 -35.36 -36.80 26.14
N PRO A 287 -34.80 -36.67 27.36
CA PRO A 287 -33.87 -35.61 27.72
C PRO A 287 -32.67 -35.56 26.79
N GLU A 288 -32.22 -36.68 26.23
CA GLU A 288 -31.15 -36.79 25.24
C GLU A 288 -31.47 -36.09 23.93
N VAL A 289 -32.70 -36.35 23.40
CA VAL A 289 -33.19 -35.70 22.16
C VAL A 289 -33.33 -34.20 22.36
N GLN A 290 -33.84 -33.75 23.51
CA GLN A 290 -33.96 -32.33 23.85
C GLN A 290 -32.57 -31.66 23.90
N ARG A 291 -31.57 -32.34 24.48
CA ARG A 291 -30.23 -31.83 24.55
C ARG A 291 -29.64 -31.67 23.15
N GLN A 292 -29.78 -32.68 22.28
CA GLN A 292 -29.27 -32.65 20.92
C GLN A 292 -29.97 -31.57 20.07
N LEU A 293 -31.29 -31.42 20.18
CA LEU A 293 -32.00 -30.31 19.55
C LEU A 293 -31.51 -28.94 20.03
N GLY A 294 -31.17 -28.83 21.31
CA GLY A 294 -30.55 -27.61 21.85
C GLY A 294 -29.15 -27.35 21.29
N VAL A 295 -28.38 -28.38 20.95
CA VAL A 295 -27.08 -28.23 20.25
C VAL A 295 -27.31 -27.72 18.85
N TYR A 296 -28.20 -28.36 18.08
CA TYR A 296 -28.52 -27.94 16.72
C TYR A 296 -29.05 -26.49 16.66
N ALA A 297 -29.94 -26.12 17.59
CA ALA A 297 -30.47 -24.75 17.66
C ALA A 297 -29.36 -23.71 17.85
N ARG A 298 -28.42 -23.96 18.76
CA ARG A 298 -27.29 -23.06 18.97
C ARG A 298 -26.37 -23.00 17.74
N GLN A 299 -26.09 -24.14 17.11
CA GLN A 299 -25.27 -24.20 15.90
C GLN A 299 -25.94 -23.46 14.74
N MET A 300 -27.24 -23.62 14.54
CA MET A 300 -28.02 -22.90 13.54
C MET A 300 -27.98 -21.39 13.79
N GLN A 301 -28.18 -20.96 15.02
CA GLN A 301 -28.12 -19.55 15.40
C GLN A 301 -26.71 -18.96 15.15
N SER A 302 -25.65 -19.72 15.45
CA SER A 302 -24.29 -19.31 15.19
C SER A 302 -24.03 -19.12 13.69
N LEU A 303 -24.42 -20.11 12.88
CA LEU A 303 -24.26 -20.04 11.42
C LEU A 303 -25.07 -18.90 10.79
N GLN A 304 -26.30 -18.69 11.26
CA GLN A 304 -27.15 -17.58 10.81
C GLN A 304 -26.53 -16.22 11.17
N GLY A 305 -25.98 -16.07 12.40
CA GLY A 305 -25.28 -14.87 12.81
C GLY A 305 -24.00 -14.61 11.98
N GLU A 306 -23.24 -15.67 11.68
CA GLU A 306 -22.09 -15.56 10.79
C GLU A 306 -22.50 -15.17 9.36
N LEU A 307 -23.58 -15.76 8.83
CA LEU A 307 -24.12 -15.45 7.51
C LEU A 307 -24.54 -13.98 7.41
N GLU A 308 -25.21 -13.43 8.43
CA GLU A 308 -25.61 -12.01 8.47
C GLU A 308 -24.41 -11.08 8.41
N VAL A 309 -23.36 -11.37 9.20
CA VAL A 309 -22.11 -10.60 9.19
C VAL A 309 -21.44 -10.69 7.82
N VAL A 310 -21.32 -11.89 7.25
CA VAL A 310 -20.66 -12.09 5.94
C VAL A 310 -21.46 -11.44 4.82
N SER A 311 -22.79 -11.53 4.84
CA SER A 311 -23.67 -10.88 3.87
C SER A 311 -23.54 -9.37 3.91
N THR A 312 -23.45 -8.78 5.12
CA THR A 312 -23.16 -7.35 5.28
C THR A 312 -21.82 -6.99 4.68
N ARG A 313 -20.76 -7.77 4.97
CA ARG A 313 -19.42 -7.54 4.40
C ARG A 313 -19.37 -7.71 2.89
N ARG A 314 -20.11 -8.67 2.33
CA ARG A 314 -20.24 -8.83 0.88
C ARG A 314 -20.89 -7.60 0.25
N ASN A 315 -21.95 -7.07 0.85
CA ASN A 315 -22.63 -5.87 0.36
C ASN A 315 -21.71 -4.65 0.42
N GLU A 316 -20.93 -4.48 1.50
CA GLU A 316 -19.90 -3.43 1.60
C GLU A 316 -18.83 -3.60 0.50
N ALA A 317 -18.35 -4.83 0.26
CA ALA A 317 -17.39 -5.13 -0.79
C ALA A 317 -17.94 -4.89 -2.20
N GLU A 318 -19.23 -5.19 -2.43
CA GLU A 318 -19.90 -4.90 -3.70
C GLU A 318 -20.00 -3.41 -3.97
N VAL A 319 -20.35 -2.61 -2.96
CA VAL A 319 -20.35 -1.15 -3.07
C VAL A 319 -18.94 -0.65 -3.36
N GLY A 320 -17.92 -1.14 -2.63
CA GLY A 320 -16.52 -0.81 -2.87
C GLY A 320 -16.07 -1.13 -4.30
N PHE A 321 -16.39 -2.33 -4.80
CA PHE A 321 -16.07 -2.74 -6.18
C PHE A 321 -16.77 -1.85 -7.23
N ARG A 322 -18.04 -1.50 -7.01
CA ARG A 322 -18.77 -0.58 -7.90
C ARG A 322 -18.15 0.81 -7.92
N LEU A 323 -17.73 1.34 -6.74
CA LEU A 323 -17.06 2.63 -6.65
C LEU A 323 -15.74 2.65 -7.43
N GLU A 324 -14.92 1.62 -7.30
CA GLU A 324 -13.66 1.51 -8.04
C GLU A 324 -13.90 1.38 -9.55
N THR A 325 -14.87 0.57 -9.96
CA THR A 325 -15.20 0.36 -11.38
C THR A 325 -15.80 1.61 -12.03
N SER A 326 -16.61 2.38 -11.28
CA SER A 326 -17.20 3.66 -11.75
C SER A 326 -16.23 4.84 -11.64
N ARG A 327 -14.98 4.60 -11.22
CA ARG A 327 -13.96 5.64 -11.01
C ARG A 327 -14.38 6.73 -10.03
N GLN A 328 -15.18 6.41 -9.03
CA GLN A 328 -15.59 7.33 -7.96
C GLN A 328 -14.75 7.20 -6.70
N GLY A 329 -13.86 6.20 -6.64
CA GLY A 329 -12.85 6.03 -5.60
C GLY A 329 -11.73 7.07 -5.68
N GLU A 330 -10.64 6.84 -4.94
CA GLU A 330 -9.41 7.65 -5.03
C GLU A 330 -8.87 7.63 -6.46
N ARG A 331 -8.51 8.78 -7.01
CA ARG A 331 -8.01 8.91 -8.38
C ARG A 331 -6.64 9.54 -8.43
N LEU A 332 -5.85 9.07 -9.38
CA LEU A 332 -4.66 9.75 -9.83
C LEU A 332 -5.03 10.64 -11.02
N THR A 333 -4.82 11.94 -10.89
CA THR A 333 -5.10 12.92 -11.95
C THR A 333 -3.83 13.67 -12.29
N VAL A 334 -3.54 13.80 -13.59
CA VAL A 334 -2.41 14.61 -14.04
C VAL A 334 -2.68 16.07 -13.69
N LEU A 335 -1.86 16.63 -12.80
CA LEU A 335 -1.91 18.04 -12.42
C LEU A 335 -1.12 18.87 -13.43
N GLU A 336 0.08 18.42 -13.78
CA GLU A 336 0.94 19.05 -14.74
C GLU A 336 1.49 17.97 -15.70
N PRO A 337 1.16 18.04 -17.00
CA PRO A 337 1.66 17.09 -17.97
C PRO A 337 3.16 17.29 -18.20
N ALA A 338 3.84 16.22 -18.59
CA ALA A 338 5.26 16.28 -18.94
C ALA A 338 5.52 17.32 -20.04
N GLY A 339 6.28 18.36 -19.71
CA GLY A 339 6.62 19.45 -20.62
C GLY A 339 7.88 19.15 -21.43
N LEU A 340 8.00 19.74 -22.64
CA LEU A 340 9.25 19.79 -23.37
C LEU A 340 10.26 20.64 -22.60
N ALA A 341 11.45 20.10 -22.35
CA ALA A 341 12.49 20.86 -21.68
C ALA A 341 13.12 21.89 -22.64
N ASP A 342 12.99 23.17 -22.35
CA ASP A 342 13.58 24.26 -23.16
C ASP A 342 15.10 24.30 -23.10
N TYR A 343 15.70 23.85 -21.99
CA TYR A 343 17.13 23.93 -21.73
C TYR A 343 17.67 22.58 -21.22
N PRO A 344 18.92 22.22 -21.68
CA PRO A 344 19.57 21.03 -21.13
C PRO A 344 19.94 21.27 -19.66
N SER A 345 19.60 20.31 -18.81
CA SER A 345 19.85 20.34 -17.36
C SER A 345 21.33 20.14 -16.98
N THR A 346 22.25 20.19 -17.94
CA THR A 346 23.68 19.95 -17.72
C THR A 346 24.44 21.11 -17.07
N SER A 347 23.87 21.70 -15.99
CA SER A 347 24.58 22.65 -15.11
C SER A 347 25.87 22.04 -14.51
N ALA A 348 25.97 20.72 -14.47
CA ALA A 348 27.18 20.01 -14.04
C ALA A 348 28.42 20.25 -14.90
N ARG A 349 28.32 20.75 -16.15
CA ARG A 349 29.50 21.04 -16.99
C ARG A 349 30.41 22.10 -16.38
N LYS A 350 29.83 23.22 -15.93
CA LYS A 350 30.59 24.31 -15.28
C LYS A 350 31.24 23.82 -13.98
N ASN A 351 30.51 23.07 -13.17
CA ASN A 351 31.03 22.53 -11.93
C ASN A 351 32.13 21.48 -12.18
N LYS A 352 31.96 20.61 -13.17
CA LYS A 352 32.99 19.62 -13.54
C LYS A 352 34.26 20.30 -14.09
N ALA A 353 34.14 21.31 -14.94
CA ALA A 353 35.28 22.09 -15.44
C ALA A 353 35.97 22.80 -14.27
N LEU A 354 35.24 23.39 -13.34
CA LEU A 354 35.78 24.06 -12.16
C LEU A 354 36.50 23.06 -11.23
N LEU A 355 35.87 21.95 -10.91
CA LEU A 355 36.45 20.87 -10.07
C LEU A 355 37.71 20.29 -10.71
N GLY A 356 37.69 20.03 -12.02
CA GLY A 356 38.87 19.56 -12.75
C GLY A 356 39.98 20.60 -12.79
N GLY A 357 39.66 21.89 -12.93
CA GLY A 357 40.61 23.00 -12.79
C GLY A 357 41.25 23.06 -11.40
N MET A 358 40.46 22.91 -10.33
CA MET A 358 41.00 22.83 -8.97
C MET A 358 41.87 21.59 -8.76
N ALA A 359 41.41 20.43 -9.25
CA ALA A 359 42.19 19.20 -9.16
C ALA A 359 43.53 19.30 -9.90
N SER A 360 43.55 19.95 -11.08
CA SER A 360 44.79 20.19 -11.84
C SER A 360 45.75 21.12 -11.10
N LEU A 361 45.24 22.12 -10.39
CA LEU A 361 46.04 23.00 -9.53
C LEU A 361 46.72 22.20 -8.40
N LEU A 362 45.94 21.39 -7.68
CA LEU A 362 46.47 20.54 -6.61
C LEU A 362 47.47 19.52 -7.14
N ALA A 363 47.20 18.91 -8.30
CA ALA A 363 48.12 17.99 -8.96
C ALA A 363 49.41 18.70 -9.39
N GLY A 364 49.32 19.92 -9.90
CA GLY A 364 50.48 20.75 -10.25
C GLY A 364 51.36 21.07 -9.04
N LEU A 365 50.77 21.44 -7.93
CA LEU A 365 51.46 21.69 -6.66
C LEU A 365 52.12 20.41 -6.13
N ALA A 366 51.40 19.30 -6.11
CA ALA A 366 51.92 18.01 -5.67
C ALA A 366 53.09 17.54 -6.54
N PHE A 367 52.96 17.68 -7.86
CA PHE A 367 54.03 17.31 -8.80
C PHE A 367 55.28 18.18 -8.63
N ALA A 368 55.08 19.49 -8.45
CA ALA A 368 56.20 20.40 -8.17
C ALA A 368 56.91 20.05 -6.84
N PHE A 369 56.14 19.66 -5.82
CA PHE A 369 56.67 19.20 -4.53
C PHE A 369 57.49 17.91 -4.68
N VAL A 370 56.98 16.92 -5.42
CA VAL A 370 57.71 15.67 -5.68
C VAL A 370 59.03 15.94 -6.45
N LEU A 371 58.99 16.84 -7.43
CA LEU A 371 60.20 17.24 -8.16
C LEU A 371 61.21 17.96 -7.25
N GLU A 372 60.77 18.73 -6.30
CA GLU A 372 61.67 19.41 -5.33
C GLU A 372 62.29 18.39 -4.37
N LEU A 373 61.58 17.35 -3.97
CA LEU A 373 62.13 16.25 -3.14
C LEU A 373 63.23 15.46 -3.91
N ARG A 374 63.06 15.29 -5.25
CA ARG A 374 64.02 14.57 -6.05
C ARG A 374 65.32 15.40 -6.39
N ALA A 375 65.21 16.72 -6.36
CA ALA A 375 66.35 17.62 -6.64
C ALA A 375 66.51 18.60 -5.47
N PRO A 376 66.99 18.16 -4.32
CA PRO A 376 67.16 19.01 -3.15
C PRO A 376 68.31 20.04 -3.43
N VAL A 377 67.99 21.30 -3.22
CA VAL A 377 68.99 22.42 -3.37
C VAL A 377 69.17 23.06 -2.01
N LEU A 378 70.39 23.17 -1.59
CA LEU A 378 70.77 23.88 -0.38
C LEU A 378 70.57 25.40 -0.59
N ARG A 379 69.73 26.05 0.25
CA ARG A 379 69.23 27.41 0.02
C ARG A 379 69.74 28.45 1.00
N SER A 380 70.15 28.04 2.18
CA SER A 380 70.62 28.93 3.22
C SER A 380 71.87 28.38 3.90
N ALA A 381 72.68 29.27 4.45
CA ALA A 381 73.81 28.92 5.26
C ALA A 381 73.44 28.01 6.43
N ALA A 382 72.34 28.31 7.06
CA ALA A 382 71.77 27.48 8.18
C ALA A 382 71.29 26.11 7.75
N GLN A 383 70.86 25.91 6.48
CA GLN A 383 70.44 24.62 5.92
C GLN A 383 71.68 23.77 5.58
N MET A 384 72.72 24.41 5.03
CA MET A 384 73.99 23.78 4.74
C MET A 384 74.69 23.27 6.01
N GLU A 385 74.70 24.07 7.07
CA GLU A 385 75.21 23.68 8.40
C GLU A 385 74.45 22.49 9.01
N ARG A 386 73.15 22.46 8.92
CA ARG A 386 72.34 21.32 9.44
C ARG A 386 72.50 20.02 8.66
N GLU A 387 72.64 20.10 7.34
CA GLU A 387 72.74 18.90 6.50
C GLU A 387 74.15 18.36 6.30
N THR A 388 75.16 19.24 6.24
CA THR A 388 76.55 18.86 5.99
C THR A 388 77.40 18.92 7.26
N GLY A 389 76.92 19.55 8.34
CA GLY A 389 77.73 19.81 9.54
C GLY A 389 78.78 20.82 9.37
N LEU A 390 78.89 21.50 8.20
CA LEU A 390 79.92 22.48 7.88
C LEU A 390 79.31 23.89 7.86
N ALA A 391 79.84 24.79 8.68
CA ALA A 391 79.47 26.20 8.68
C ALA A 391 80.07 26.90 7.46
N PRO A 392 79.28 27.58 6.62
CA PRO A 392 79.86 28.35 5.48
C PRO A 392 80.67 29.54 5.97
N VAL A 393 81.90 29.66 5.48
CA VAL A 393 82.82 30.70 5.88
C VAL A 393 82.43 32.05 5.31
N ALA A 394 81.78 32.09 4.14
CA ALA A 394 81.30 33.32 3.52
C ALA A 394 80.03 33.04 2.67
N SER A 395 79.05 33.95 2.71
CA SER A 395 77.92 33.97 1.84
C SER A 395 78.09 35.07 0.79
N ILE A 396 78.17 34.68 -0.49
CA ILE A 396 78.26 35.64 -1.58
C ILE A 396 76.84 35.92 -2.06
N PRO A 397 76.31 37.14 -1.90
CA PRO A 397 75.00 37.47 -2.39
C PRO A 397 74.94 37.39 -3.91
N VAL A 398 73.83 36.84 -4.45
CA VAL A 398 73.60 36.85 -5.92
C VAL A 398 73.42 38.31 -6.36
N LEU A 399 74.38 38.87 -7.07
CA LEU A 399 74.21 40.18 -7.69
C LEU A 399 73.24 40.00 -8.86
N ASP A 400 72.02 40.52 -8.75
CA ASP A 400 71.07 40.60 -9.86
C ASP A 400 71.59 41.63 -10.88
N THR A 401 72.36 41.19 -11.86
CA THR A 401 72.85 41.99 -13.01
C THR A 401 71.74 42.13 -14.08
N ARG A 402 70.50 41.76 -13.81
CA ARG A 402 69.45 42.03 -14.76
C ARG A 402 69.10 43.51 -14.75
N PRO A 403 69.07 44.19 -15.94
CA PRO A 403 68.55 45.56 -16.00
C PRO A 403 67.08 45.52 -15.48
N PRO A 404 66.62 46.61 -14.83
CA PRO A 404 65.27 46.64 -14.30
C PRO A 404 64.29 46.32 -15.43
N GLY A 405 63.86 45.06 -15.47
CA GLY A 405 63.00 44.56 -16.50
C GLY A 405 61.68 45.30 -16.42
N ARG A 406 61.20 45.77 -17.52
CA ARG A 406 59.88 46.33 -17.71
C ARG A 406 58.86 45.54 -16.87
N GLY A 407 58.42 46.20 -15.83
CA GLY A 407 57.42 45.57 -14.92
C GLY A 407 56.17 45.17 -15.69
N TRP A 408 55.50 44.13 -15.23
CA TRP A 408 54.32 43.57 -15.78
C TRP A 408 53.18 44.60 -16.06
N GLY A 409 53.33 45.86 -15.69
CA GLY A 409 52.43 46.97 -16.00
C GLY A 409 52.42 47.41 -17.49
N SER A 410 53.43 47.03 -18.31
CA SER A 410 53.42 47.38 -19.72
C SER A 410 52.58 46.47 -20.61
N PHE A 411 52.28 45.27 -20.15
CA PHE A 411 51.43 44.32 -20.88
C PHE A 411 49.97 44.73 -20.84
N TRP A 412 49.51 45.32 -19.74
CA TRP A 412 48.12 45.79 -19.60
C TRP A 412 47.86 47.13 -20.29
N SER A 413 48.88 47.96 -20.55
CA SER A 413 48.72 49.23 -21.26
C SER A 413 48.62 49.07 -22.79
N SER A 414 49.13 47.96 -23.36
CA SER A 414 48.98 47.65 -24.78
C SER A 414 47.57 47.10 -25.12
N TRP A 415 46.93 46.46 -24.21
CA TRP A 415 45.55 45.90 -24.42
C TRP A 415 44.48 47.00 -24.36
N ARG A 416 44.73 48.13 -23.65
CA ARG A 416 43.77 49.25 -23.63
C ARG A 416 43.74 50.03 -24.94
N ARG A 417 44.69 49.86 -25.83
CA ARG A 417 44.77 50.56 -27.14
C ARG A 417 44.07 49.78 -28.27
N LEU A 418 43.58 48.56 -28.01
CA LEU A 418 42.90 47.71 -28.99
C LEU A 418 41.40 47.67 -28.83
N LEU A 419 40.84 48.39 -27.88
CA LEU A 419 39.38 48.53 -27.77
C LEU A 419 38.92 49.72 -28.61
N PRO A 420 38.07 49.50 -29.65
CA PRO A 420 37.53 50.60 -30.44
C PRO A 420 36.61 51.50 -29.59
N GLN A 421 36.97 52.79 -29.48
CA GLN A 421 36.08 53.85 -28.98
C GLN A 421 34.88 54.00 -29.90
N LYS A 422 33.84 53.20 -29.73
CA LYS A 422 32.51 53.46 -30.28
C LYS A 422 31.51 52.83 -29.35
N MET A 423 30.98 53.63 -28.42
CA MET A 423 29.63 53.70 -27.93
C MET A 423 29.58 54.55 -26.63
N ALA A 424 29.74 55.84 -26.81
CA ALA A 424 29.28 56.81 -25.85
C ALA A 424 28.59 57.93 -26.62
N ARG A 425 27.32 57.72 -27.01
CA ARG A 425 26.30 58.70 -27.34
C ARG A 425 25.05 57.98 -27.87
N ARG A 426 24.19 57.63 -26.97
CA ARG A 426 22.74 57.99 -26.95
C ARG A 426 22.09 57.33 -25.76
#